data_e1a224d630672aa1098860ae07f1bb7f
#
_entry.id   e1a224d630672aa1098860ae07f1bb7f
#
_cell.length_a   1.000
_cell.length_b   1.000
_cell.length_c   1.000
_cell.angle_alpha   90.00
_cell.angle_beta   90.00
_cell.angle_gamma   90.00
#
_symmetry.space_group_name_H-M   'P 1'
#
loop_
_entity.id
_entity.type
_entity.pdbx_description
1 polymer ?
#
loop_
_entity_poly.entity_id
_entity_poly.type
_entity_poly.pdbx_seq_one_letter_code
_entity_poly.pdbx_strand_id
1 'polypeptide(L)'
;MKLCLIGHSFGYELEKLIRIFLPFEKIEICESRDNSDRAAVTVLSCENGVTRLSAELILGENTYTDEKTLENSAENYEKECERLIAAALYNCFVAASGYTPPWGILTGVRPAKLFSRLCKAEGETAAEQYFKNALYVKPAKTELCKKTVAAEKRITDLSGKSSYSLYISIPFCPTRCAYCSFVSHSVEQARRLIPQYIALLCEELRLTAEIAKKLSLKLETIYIGGGTPTSVTAEQLEEIMSAVAENFPVQSVAEYTVEAGRPDTVTKEKLEVIKCMGASRISINPQTMNDEVLKNIGRKHTAAQTEAAFRLARECGFKNINTDLIAGLPGDTPLSFENTLSRVLALCPESVTVHSLSMKRSSTLNTSGLFPEAQMGAAAAEMVEYAEKTLETAGIYPYYMYRQSKTVGNLENVGYAKPGTECLYNVYTMDETHTILACGASAVTKMREPGGNNIERIFNFKYPYEYISRFSELKERKDGILKFYEKYPADNK
;
A
#
# COMPACT_ATOMS: atom_id res chain seq x y z
N MET A 1 -27.88 1.11 5.32
CA MET A 1 -27.95 2.50 5.81
C MET A 1 -28.28 3.43 4.67
N LYS A 2 -29.14 4.41 4.90
CA LYS A 2 -29.40 5.51 3.96
C LYS A 2 -28.40 6.64 4.20
N LEU A 3 -27.90 7.25 3.11
CA LEU A 3 -27.14 8.50 3.16
C LEU A 3 -27.95 9.58 2.44
N CYS A 4 -28.60 10.46 3.17
CA CYS A 4 -29.45 11.50 2.62
C CYS A 4 -28.66 12.79 2.46
N LEU A 5 -28.57 13.30 1.23
CA LEU A 5 -27.86 14.52 0.86
C LEU A 5 -28.88 15.63 0.57
N ILE A 6 -28.92 16.66 1.38
CA ILE A 6 -29.88 17.75 1.24
C ILE A 6 -29.13 19.06 0.97
N GLY A 7 -29.32 19.64 -0.21
CA GLY A 7 -28.67 20.89 -0.61
C GLY A 7 -27.22 20.78 -1.06
N HIS A 8 -26.69 19.57 -1.27
CA HIS A 8 -25.32 19.35 -1.75
C HIS A 8 -25.15 17.99 -2.45
N SER A 9 -23.99 17.75 -3.09
CA SER A 9 -23.68 16.53 -3.87
C SER A 9 -22.44 15.76 -3.37
N PHE A 10 -21.99 15.94 -2.11
CA PHE A 10 -20.75 15.35 -1.56
C PHE A 10 -20.88 13.86 -1.19
N GLY A 11 -21.73 13.10 -1.87
CA GLY A 11 -22.05 11.70 -1.53
C GLY A 11 -20.85 10.78 -1.54
N TYR A 12 -19.93 10.94 -2.50
CA TYR A 12 -18.76 10.08 -2.63
C TYR A 12 -17.79 10.17 -1.42
N GLU A 13 -17.50 11.39 -0.96
CA GLU A 13 -16.57 11.56 0.18
C GLU A 13 -17.24 11.18 1.51
N LEU A 14 -18.54 11.48 1.66
CA LEU A 14 -19.29 11.07 2.86
C LEU A 14 -19.48 9.55 2.93
N GLU A 15 -19.72 8.87 1.80
CA GLU A 15 -19.74 7.41 1.76
C GLU A 15 -18.39 6.81 2.22
N LYS A 16 -17.28 7.36 1.77
CA LYS A 16 -15.93 6.93 2.22
C LYS A 16 -15.73 7.16 3.71
N LEU A 17 -16.21 8.29 4.23
CA LEU A 17 -16.14 8.58 5.66
C LEU A 17 -16.95 7.57 6.48
N ILE A 18 -18.18 7.28 6.09
CA ILE A 18 -19.01 6.26 6.75
C ILE A 18 -18.29 4.90 6.77
N ARG A 19 -17.59 4.55 5.70
CA ARG A 19 -16.83 3.29 5.59
C ARG A 19 -15.61 3.20 6.52
N ILE A 20 -15.19 4.29 7.14
CA ILE A 20 -14.18 4.25 8.21
C ILE A 20 -14.75 3.52 9.44
N PHE A 21 -16.02 3.76 9.74
CA PHE A 21 -16.71 3.20 10.90
C PHE A 21 -17.49 1.92 10.56
N LEU A 22 -18.03 1.84 9.34
CA LEU A 22 -18.89 0.78 8.85
C LEU A 22 -18.41 0.28 7.46
N PRO A 23 -17.27 -0.44 7.39
CA PRO A 23 -16.59 -0.76 6.13
C PRO A 23 -17.40 -1.67 5.19
N PHE A 24 -18.36 -2.44 5.71
CA PHE A 24 -19.16 -3.41 4.95
C PHE A 24 -20.62 -3.00 4.81
N GLU A 25 -21.02 -1.88 5.39
CA GLU A 25 -22.39 -1.39 5.31
C GLU A 25 -22.81 -1.14 3.85
N LYS A 26 -24.02 -1.58 3.49
CA LYS A 26 -24.61 -1.21 2.21
C LYS A 26 -25.18 0.20 2.34
N ILE A 27 -24.58 1.16 1.61
CA ILE A 27 -24.99 2.55 1.64
C ILE A 27 -25.82 2.83 0.40
N GLU A 28 -27.01 3.41 0.59
CA GLU A 28 -27.89 3.90 -0.46
C GLU A 28 -27.99 5.42 -0.33
N ILE A 29 -27.62 6.13 -1.39
CA ILE A 29 -27.65 7.60 -1.43
C ILE A 29 -29.05 8.05 -1.87
N CYS A 30 -29.61 9.05 -1.16
CA CYS A 30 -30.89 9.68 -1.48
C CYS A 30 -30.79 11.21 -1.35
N GLU A 31 -31.64 11.93 -2.06
CA GLU A 31 -31.65 13.40 -2.11
C GLU A 31 -32.71 14.03 -1.17
N SER A 32 -33.47 13.20 -0.47
CA SER A 32 -34.49 13.62 0.47
C SER A 32 -34.36 12.86 1.78
N ARG A 33 -34.88 13.45 2.86
CA ARG A 33 -34.89 12.79 4.17
C ARG A 33 -35.71 11.51 4.11
N ASP A 34 -35.13 10.42 4.55
CA ASP A 34 -35.77 9.10 4.67
C ASP A 34 -36.01 8.81 6.17
N ASN A 35 -37.17 8.22 6.49
CA ASN A 35 -37.54 7.86 7.88
C ASN A 35 -36.98 6.48 8.29
N SER A 36 -35.86 6.07 7.70
CA SER A 36 -35.18 4.84 8.08
C SER A 36 -34.59 4.95 9.49
N ASP A 37 -34.73 3.88 10.26
CA ASP A 37 -34.10 3.71 11.58
C ASP A 37 -32.57 3.63 11.52
N ARG A 38 -32.00 3.63 10.31
CA ARG A 38 -30.56 3.57 10.07
C ARG A 38 -30.17 4.49 8.92
N ALA A 39 -29.91 5.76 9.26
CA ALA A 39 -29.61 6.80 8.30
C ALA A 39 -28.55 7.78 8.77
N ALA A 40 -27.81 8.33 7.81
CA ALA A 40 -27.00 9.53 7.95
C ALA A 40 -27.63 10.62 7.08
N VAL A 41 -28.07 11.71 7.68
CA VAL A 41 -28.68 12.84 6.98
C VAL A 41 -27.72 14.00 7.06
N THR A 42 -27.37 14.58 5.92
CA THR A 42 -26.47 15.73 5.82
C THR A 42 -27.17 16.86 5.07
N VAL A 43 -27.12 18.06 5.62
CA VAL A 43 -27.84 19.21 5.10
C VAL A 43 -26.88 20.39 4.93
N LEU A 44 -26.95 21.02 3.77
CA LEU A 44 -26.32 22.31 3.49
C LEU A 44 -27.42 23.32 3.17
N SER A 45 -27.52 24.39 3.96
CA SER A 45 -28.43 25.49 3.71
C SER A 45 -27.67 26.82 3.79
N CYS A 46 -28.11 27.81 2.99
CA CYS A 46 -27.49 29.12 2.95
C CYS A 46 -28.54 30.16 3.31
N GLU A 47 -28.29 30.91 4.39
CA GLU A 47 -29.16 31.98 4.86
C GLU A 47 -28.33 33.21 5.27
N ASN A 48 -28.74 34.41 4.83
CA ASN A 48 -28.12 35.67 5.23
C ASN A 48 -26.60 35.75 5.07
N GLY A 49 -26.03 35.11 4.02
CA GLY A 49 -24.59 35.12 3.77
C GLY A 49 -23.77 34.08 4.58
N VAL A 50 -24.46 33.29 5.40
CA VAL A 50 -23.84 32.18 6.18
C VAL A 50 -24.37 30.84 5.70
N THR A 51 -23.47 29.90 5.43
CA THR A 51 -23.80 28.52 5.14
C THR A 51 -23.81 27.72 6.43
N ARG A 52 -24.93 27.03 6.68
CA ARG A 52 -25.05 26.03 7.76
C ARG A 52 -24.87 24.61 7.17
N LEU A 53 -24.07 23.81 7.84
CA LEU A 53 -23.76 22.46 7.47
C LEU A 53 -24.06 21.56 8.68
N SER A 54 -25.08 20.73 8.58
CA SER A 54 -25.46 19.83 9.67
C SER A 54 -25.40 18.37 9.27
N ALA A 55 -25.12 17.53 10.23
CA ALA A 55 -25.15 16.08 10.09
C ALA A 55 -25.99 15.48 11.23
N GLU A 56 -26.77 14.47 10.90
CA GLU A 56 -27.57 13.70 11.81
C GLU A 56 -27.34 12.21 11.52
N LEU A 57 -26.96 11.44 12.53
CA LEU A 57 -26.77 9.99 12.46
C LEU A 57 -27.86 9.30 13.29
N ILE A 58 -28.69 8.52 12.64
CA ILE A 58 -29.81 7.77 13.25
C ILE A 58 -29.42 6.29 13.29
N LEU A 59 -29.42 5.70 14.47
CA LEU A 59 -29.11 4.28 14.71
C LEU A 59 -30.14 3.69 15.67
N GLY A 60 -31.25 3.19 15.14
CA GLY A 60 -32.43 2.75 15.91
C GLY A 60 -33.06 3.93 16.66
N GLU A 61 -33.14 3.85 17.98
CA GLU A 61 -33.70 4.91 18.82
C GLU A 61 -32.70 6.05 19.13
N ASN A 62 -31.42 5.87 18.82
CA ASN A 62 -30.38 6.86 19.11
C ASN A 62 -30.14 7.78 17.93
N THR A 63 -30.05 9.07 18.21
CA THR A 63 -29.75 10.13 17.24
C THR A 63 -28.60 10.97 17.75
N TYR A 64 -27.61 11.20 16.85
CA TYR A 64 -26.43 12.02 17.12
C TYR A 64 -26.38 13.13 16.10
N THR A 65 -26.14 14.36 16.53
CA THR A 65 -26.15 15.55 15.66
C THR A 65 -24.91 16.41 15.88
N ASP A 66 -24.43 17.04 14.80
CA ASP A 66 -23.43 18.11 14.86
C ASP A 66 -23.69 19.13 13.76
N GLU A 67 -23.29 20.39 14.01
CA GLU A 67 -23.48 21.51 13.08
C GLU A 67 -22.21 22.33 12.97
N LYS A 68 -21.94 22.82 11.76
CA LYS A 68 -20.87 23.75 11.44
C LYS A 68 -21.42 24.94 10.65
N THR A 69 -20.70 26.04 10.67
CA THR A 69 -21.03 27.23 9.89
C THR A 69 -19.84 27.71 9.07
N LEU A 70 -20.10 28.30 7.92
CA LEU A 70 -19.09 28.85 7.02
C LEU A 70 -19.62 30.19 6.44
N GLU A 71 -18.76 31.19 6.38
CA GLU A 71 -19.09 32.40 5.63
C GLU A 71 -19.04 32.13 4.12
N ASN A 72 -20.00 32.68 3.37
CA ASN A 72 -20.08 32.41 1.91
C ASN A 72 -18.93 33.02 1.10
N SER A 73 -18.17 33.96 1.72
CA SER A 73 -16.99 34.59 1.15
C SER A 73 -15.69 33.76 1.31
N ALA A 74 -15.78 32.58 1.95
CA ALA A 74 -14.60 31.76 2.22
C ALA A 74 -13.88 31.34 0.93
N GLU A 75 -12.56 31.40 0.95
CA GLU A 75 -11.72 30.86 -0.12
C GLU A 75 -11.93 29.36 -0.27
N ASN A 76 -11.98 28.85 -1.50
CA ASN A 76 -12.28 27.44 -1.78
C ASN A 76 -13.60 26.94 -1.16
N TYR A 77 -14.63 27.76 -1.17
CA TYR A 77 -15.93 27.57 -0.51
C TYR A 77 -16.48 26.14 -0.64
N GLU A 78 -16.54 25.57 -1.84
CA GLU A 78 -17.09 24.22 -2.06
C GLU A 78 -16.30 23.14 -1.31
N LYS A 79 -14.96 23.21 -1.33
CA LYS A 79 -14.09 22.27 -0.60
C LYS A 79 -14.21 22.42 0.92
N GLU A 80 -14.39 23.64 1.40
CA GLU A 80 -14.61 23.89 2.83
C GLU A 80 -15.99 23.40 3.27
N CYS A 81 -17.02 23.55 2.44
CA CYS A 81 -18.33 22.95 2.70
C CYS A 81 -18.24 21.42 2.79
N GLU A 82 -17.59 20.76 1.82
CA GLU A 82 -17.36 19.31 1.84
C GLU A 82 -16.62 18.88 3.11
N ARG A 83 -15.54 19.55 3.46
CA ARG A 83 -14.74 19.24 4.65
C ARG A 83 -15.53 19.41 5.94
N LEU A 84 -16.29 20.51 6.08
CA LEU A 84 -17.04 20.81 7.31
C LEU A 84 -18.22 19.87 7.50
N ILE A 85 -18.93 19.49 6.43
CA ILE A 85 -20.03 18.52 6.52
C ILE A 85 -19.49 17.12 6.83
N ALA A 86 -18.32 16.77 6.28
CA ALA A 86 -17.63 15.54 6.64
C ALA A 86 -17.19 15.55 8.12
N ALA A 87 -16.71 16.69 8.63
CA ALA A 87 -16.35 16.85 10.03
C ALA A 87 -17.57 16.71 10.96
N ALA A 88 -18.71 17.30 10.59
CA ALA A 88 -19.94 17.14 11.37
C ALA A 88 -20.40 15.68 11.42
N LEU A 89 -20.42 14.99 10.28
CA LEU A 89 -20.79 13.57 10.22
C LEU A 89 -19.80 12.70 11.00
N TYR A 90 -18.51 13.00 10.92
CA TYR A 90 -17.46 12.31 11.70
C TYR A 90 -17.72 12.43 13.20
N ASN A 91 -18.05 13.61 13.69
CA ASN A 91 -18.35 13.84 15.11
C ASN A 91 -19.57 13.00 15.58
N CYS A 92 -20.61 12.88 14.75
CA CYS A 92 -21.75 12.00 15.02
C CYS A 92 -21.30 10.52 15.14
N PHE A 93 -20.45 10.03 14.25
CA PHE A 93 -19.94 8.66 14.31
C PHE A 93 -19.01 8.43 15.51
N VAL A 94 -18.15 9.39 15.86
CA VAL A 94 -17.30 9.30 17.06
C VAL A 94 -18.15 9.22 18.31
N ALA A 95 -19.20 10.06 18.43
CA ALA A 95 -20.13 10.04 19.56
C ALA A 95 -20.89 8.70 19.66
N ALA A 96 -21.30 8.13 18.51
CA ALA A 96 -22.04 6.88 18.46
C ALA A 96 -21.18 5.64 18.76
N SER A 97 -19.93 5.61 18.28
CA SER A 97 -19.05 4.45 18.35
C SER A 97 -18.09 4.44 19.54
N GLY A 98 -17.81 5.62 20.13
CA GLY A 98 -16.74 5.82 21.11
C GLY A 98 -15.33 5.68 20.53
N TYR A 99 -15.19 5.50 19.21
CA TYR A 99 -13.91 5.30 18.52
C TYR A 99 -13.48 6.55 17.78
N THR A 100 -12.24 6.97 17.99
CA THR A 100 -11.62 8.10 17.30
C THR A 100 -10.55 7.57 16.33
N PRO A 101 -10.85 7.46 15.02
CA PRO A 101 -9.89 7.03 14.01
C PRO A 101 -8.62 7.90 14.02
N PRO A 102 -7.41 7.29 13.98
CA PRO A 102 -6.15 8.05 14.09
C PRO A 102 -5.92 9.06 12.95
N TRP A 103 -6.51 8.82 11.78
CA TRP A 103 -6.43 9.69 10.61
C TRP A 103 -7.61 10.66 10.47
N GLY A 104 -8.47 10.77 11.49
CA GLY A 104 -9.63 11.68 11.48
C GLY A 104 -10.53 11.45 10.27
N ILE A 105 -10.89 12.54 9.59
CA ILE A 105 -11.73 12.53 8.38
C ILE A 105 -10.94 12.22 7.09
N LEU A 106 -9.62 12.07 7.16
CA LEU A 106 -8.79 11.84 5.99
C LEU A 106 -9.08 10.45 5.39
N THR A 107 -9.68 10.41 4.20
CA THR A 107 -10.02 9.19 3.46
C THR A 107 -8.98 8.82 2.38
N GLY A 108 -8.11 9.76 2.02
CA GLY A 108 -7.11 9.59 0.97
C GLY A 108 -6.07 8.52 1.27
N VAL A 109 -5.60 7.84 0.22
CA VAL A 109 -4.63 6.71 0.35
C VAL A 109 -3.17 7.15 0.49
N ARG A 110 -2.86 8.42 0.28
CA ARG A 110 -1.47 8.96 0.29
C ARG A 110 -1.37 10.19 1.19
N PRO A 111 -1.44 10.03 2.52
CA PRO A 111 -1.36 11.14 3.45
C PRO A 111 -0.03 11.91 3.37
N ALA A 112 1.10 11.21 3.19
CA ALA A 112 2.41 11.84 3.02
C ALA A 112 2.46 12.78 1.80
N LYS A 113 1.87 12.39 0.67
CA LYS A 113 1.79 13.23 -0.53
C LYS A 113 0.92 14.48 -0.33
N LEU A 114 -0.18 14.36 0.40
CA LEU A 114 -1.01 15.51 0.78
C LEU A 114 -0.23 16.45 1.69
N PHE A 115 0.43 15.91 2.73
CA PHE A 115 1.23 16.69 3.66
C PHE A 115 2.37 17.44 2.95
N SER A 116 3.13 16.74 2.08
CA SER A 116 4.20 17.34 1.27
C SER A 116 3.68 18.48 0.38
N ARG A 117 2.50 18.32 -0.23
CA ARG A 117 1.88 19.35 -1.06
C ARG A 117 1.52 20.59 -0.23
N LEU A 118 0.94 20.41 0.94
CA LEU A 118 0.61 21.52 1.86
C LEU A 118 1.87 22.22 2.36
N CYS A 119 2.91 21.49 2.73
CA CYS A 119 4.20 22.07 3.11
C CYS A 119 4.79 22.96 2.00
N LYS A 120 4.67 22.55 0.74
CA LYS A 120 5.16 23.33 -0.40
C LYS A 120 4.32 24.59 -0.66
N ALA A 121 3.02 24.54 -0.40
CA ALA A 121 2.10 25.66 -0.65
C ALA A 121 2.09 26.67 0.50
N GLU A 122 2.07 26.21 1.74
CA GLU A 122 1.73 27.02 2.92
C GLU A 122 2.77 26.94 4.05
N GLY A 123 3.76 26.07 3.91
CA GLY A 123 4.77 25.80 4.94
C GLY A 123 4.39 24.65 5.89
N GLU A 124 5.41 24.14 6.59
CA GLU A 124 5.27 22.95 7.45
C GLU A 124 4.31 23.16 8.62
N THR A 125 4.41 24.32 9.30
CA THR A 125 3.53 24.64 10.43
C THR A 125 2.06 24.70 10.05
N ALA A 126 1.74 25.31 8.90
CA ALA A 126 0.37 25.39 8.41
C ALA A 126 -0.15 23.98 8.03
N ALA A 127 0.67 23.16 7.37
CA ALA A 127 0.35 21.78 7.05
C ALA A 127 0.03 20.94 8.30
N GLU A 128 0.86 21.07 9.37
CA GLU A 128 0.61 20.41 10.65
C GLU A 128 -0.72 20.84 11.28
N GLN A 129 -0.99 22.16 11.31
CA GLN A 129 -2.22 22.70 11.86
C GLN A 129 -3.45 22.23 11.08
N TYR A 130 -3.36 22.20 9.75
CA TYR A 130 -4.42 21.70 8.89
C TYR A 130 -4.71 20.20 9.16
N PHE A 131 -3.67 19.37 9.27
CA PHE A 131 -3.85 17.96 9.60
C PHE A 131 -4.52 17.77 10.96
N LYS A 132 -4.03 18.46 12.00
CA LYS A 132 -4.52 18.30 13.37
C LYS A 132 -5.92 18.90 13.56
N ASN A 133 -6.16 20.12 13.08
CA ASN A 133 -7.35 20.90 13.41
C ASN A 133 -8.46 20.78 12.36
N ALA A 134 -8.11 20.73 11.07
CA ALA A 134 -9.08 20.67 10.00
C ALA A 134 -9.46 19.24 9.60
N LEU A 135 -8.49 18.29 9.65
CA LEU A 135 -8.70 16.90 9.28
C LEU A 135 -8.85 15.97 10.50
N TYR A 136 -8.68 16.45 11.73
CA TYR A 136 -8.73 15.67 12.98
C TYR A 136 -7.71 14.52 13.02
N VAL A 137 -6.58 14.63 12.32
CA VAL A 137 -5.48 13.65 12.35
C VAL A 137 -4.78 13.73 13.71
N LYS A 138 -4.59 12.59 14.37
CA LYS A 138 -3.88 12.55 15.66
C LYS A 138 -2.46 13.12 15.52
N PRO A 139 -1.91 13.83 16.54
CA PRO A 139 -0.57 14.40 16.51
C PRO A 139 0.53 13.40 16.12
N ALA A 140 0.47 12.18 16.65
CA ALA A 140 1.43 11.12 16.30
C ALA A 140 1.43 10.80 14.80
N LYS A 141 0.25 10.74 14.15
CA LYS A 141 0.14 10.47 12.71
C LYS A 141 0.57 11.64 11.84
N THR A 142 0.41 12.88 12.34
CA THR A 142 0.97 14.06 11.69
C THR A 142 2.51 14.03 11.74
N GLU A 143 3.09 13.67 12.89
CA GLU A 143 4.54 13.52 13.03
C GLU A 143 5.11 12.38 12.16
N LEU A 144 4.39 11.24 12.08
CA LEU A 144 4.72 10.15 11.16
C LEU A 144 4.76 10.64 9.71
N CYS A 145 3.76 11.42 9.25
CA CYS A 145 3.78 12.04 7.92
C CYS A 145 5.01 12.91 7.69
N LYS A 146 5.34 13.75 8.65
CA LYS A 146 6.49 14.65 8.58
C LYS A 146 7.80 13.89 8.41
N LYS A 147 8.04 12.88 9.26
CA LYS A 147 9.23 12.02 9.20
C LYS A 147 9.31 11.29 7.87
N THR A 148 8.20 10.72 7.43
CA THR A 148 8.12 9.99 6.16
C THR A 148 8.41 10.90 4.97
N VAL A 149 7.81 12.08 4.88
CA VAL A 149 8.05 13.06 3.80
C VAL A 149 9.52 13.48 3.76
N ALA A 150 10.16 13.69 4.91
CA ALA A 150 11.57 14.03 4.97
C ALA A 150 12.47 12.89 4.45
N ALA A 151 12.11 11.63 4.73
CA ALA A 151 12.83 10.46 4.22
C ALA A 151 12.58 10.25 2.71
N GLU A 152 11.32 10.29 2.28
CA GLU A 152 10.93 10.16 0.86
C GLU A 152 11.64 11.20 0.00
N LYS A 153 11.71 12.45 0.45
CA LYS A 153 12.37 13.53 -0.30
C LYS A 153 13.83 13.21 -0.60
N ARG A 154 14.60 12.72 0.36
CA ARG A 154 16.02 12.35 0.15
C ARG A 154 16.18 11.28 -0.93
N ILE A 155 15.23 10.36 -1.02
CA ILE A 155 15.25 9.25 -1.99
C ILE A 155 14.75 9.73 -3.36
N THR A 156 13.68 10.50 -3.40
CA THR A 156 13.12 11.01 -4.66
C THR A 156 14.05 11.99 -5.37
N ASP A 157 14.86 12.75 -4.60
CA ASP A 157 15.87 13.67 -5.13
C ASP A 157 17.03 12.94 -5.87
N LEU A 158 17.18 11.61 -5.68
CA LEU A 158 18.16 10.80 -6.42
C LEU A 158 17.71 10.45 -7.83
N SER A 159 16.41 10.56 -8.11
CA SER A 159 15.81 10.19 -9.39
C SER A 159 15.86 11.32 -10.41
N GLY A 160 16.31 11.02 -11.63
CA GLY A 160 16.32 11.95 -12.75
C GLY A 160 15.10 11.83 -13.65
N LYS A 161 14.97 12.73 -14.63
CA LYS A 161 13.85 12.75 -15.59
C LYS A 161 13.78 11.50 -16.49
N SER A 162 14.91 10.86 -16.77
CA SER A 162 15.00 9.63 -17.55
C SER A 162 15.03 8.36 -16.69
N SER A 163 14.97 8.49 -15.37
CA SER A 163 15.03 7.34 -14.45
C SER A 163 13.80 6.44 -14.57
N TYR A 164 14.01 5.14 -14.43
CA TYR A 164 12.93 4.16 -14.31
C TYR A 164 13.31 3.02 -13.38
N SER A 165 12.31 2.32 -12.89
CA SER A 165 12.43 1.04 -12.16
C SER A 165 11.88 -0.10 -13.02
N LEU A 166 12.47 -1.29 -12.87
CA LEU A 166 11.96 -2.52 -13.46
C LEU A 166 11.24 -3.36 -12.39
N TYR A 167 9.98 -3.67 -12.64
CA TYR A 167 9.19 -4.60 -11.82
C TYR A 167 8.96 -5.91 -12.57
N ILE A 168 9.21 -7.05 -11.91
CA ILE A 168 9.04 -8.38 -12.48
C ILE A 168 8.07 -9.16 -11.60
N SER A 169 6.95 -9.58 -12.16
CA SER A 169 5.90 -10.30 -11.45
C SER A 169 6.05 -11.81 -11.63
N ILE A 170 6.11 -12.55 -10.51
CA ILE A 170 6.00 -14.00 -10.48
C ILE A 170 4.70 -14.36 -9.74
N PRO A 171 3.59 -14.64 -10.43
CA PRO A 171 2.25 -14.73 -9.86
C PRO A 171 1.94 -16.13 -9.28
N PHE A 172 2.93 -16.78 -8.68
CA PHE A 172 2.80 -18.11 -8.10
C PHE A 172 3.05 -18.08 -6.60
N CYS A 173 2.28 -18.87 -5.83
CA CYS A 173 2.44 -19.02 -4.39
C CYS A 173 2.30 -20.51 -4.00
N PRO A 174 2.92 -20.97 -2.90
CA PRO A 174 2.67 -22.34 -2.40
C PRO A 174 1.21 -22.56 -2.04
N THR A 175 0.60 -21.59 -1.35
CA THR A 175 -0.82 -21.54 -0.95
C THR A 175 -1.34 -20.13 -1.00
N ARG A 176 -2.66 -19.94 -1.12
CA ARG A 176 -3.28 -18.62 -1.06
C ARG A 176 -3.61 -18.26 0.39
N CYS A 177 -3.04 -17.16 0.87
CA CYS A 177 -3.35 -16.62 2.20
C CYS A 177 -4.74 -15.96 2.22
N ALA A 178 -5.46 -16.08 3.35
CA ALA A 178 -6.83 -15.56 3.48
C ALA A 178 -6.94 -14.04 3.29
N TYR A 179 -5.94 -13.30 3.70
CA TYR A 179 -5.89 -11.83 3.59
C TYR A 179 -5.39 -11.32 2.22
N CYS A 180 -4.72 -12.16 1.42
CA CYS A 180 -4.01 -11.71 0.23
C CYS A 180 -4.96 -11.21 -0.88
N SER A 181 -4.72 -10.00 -1.37
CA SER A 181 -5.45 -9.38 -2.47
C SER A 181 -4.78 -9.60 -3.84
N PHE A 182 -3.52 -10.02 -3.85
CA PHE A 182 -2.80 -10.28 -5.10
C PHE A 182 -3.39 -11.47 -5.85
N VAL A 183 -3.37 -11.36 -7.17
CA VAL A 183 -3.75 -12.47 -8.04
C VAL A 183 -2.58 -13.43 -8.11
N SER A 184 -2.72 -14.55 -7.43
CA SER A 184 -1.72 -15.61 -7.47
C SER A 184 -2.40 -16.97 -7.66
N HIS A 185 -1.69 -17.87 -8.32
CA HIS A 185 -2.08 -19.27 -8.48
C HIS A 185 -1.21 -20.15 -7.59
N SER A 186 -1.79 -21.23 -7.04
CA SER A 186 -0.94 -22.19 -6.34
C SER A 186 0.01 -22.87 -7.32
N VAL A 187 1.25 -23.09 -6.89
CA VAL A 187 2.27 -23.80 -7.69
C VAL A 187 1.75 -25.16 -8.17
N GLU A 188 1.01 -25.86 -7.33
CA GLU A 188 0.42 -27.15 -7.67
C GLU A 188 -0.54 -27.05 -8.86
N GLN A 189 -1.46 -26.08 -8.83
CA GLN A 189 -2.42 -25.85 -9.93
C GLN A 189 -1.75 -25.31 -11.19
N ALA A 190 -0.71 -24.48 -11.03
CA ALA A 190 -0.02 -23.83 -12.13
C ALA A 190 1.18 -24.61 -12.68
N ARG A 191 1.50 -25.79 -12.13
CA ARG A 191 2.73 -26.54 -12.43
C ARG A 191 3.02 -26.70 -13.94
N ARG A 192 1.98 -26.92 -14.75
CA ARG A 192 2.12 -27.08 -16.21
C ARG A 192 2.31 -25.76 -16.95
N LEU A 193 1.92 -24.64 -16.34
CA LEU A 193 2.00 -23.30 -16.94
C LEU A 193 3.35 -22.64 -16.66
N ILE A 194 4.00 -22.97 -15.54
CA ILE A 194 5.21 -22.28 -15.06
C ILE A 194 6.34 -22.27 -16.11
N PRO A 195 6.73 -23.37 -16.76
CA PRO A 195 7.83 -23.33 -17.74
C PRO A 195 7.55 -22.39 -18.91
N GLN A 196 6.35 -22.48 -19.50
CA GLN A 196 5.96 -21.60 -20.60
C GLN A 196 5.82 -20.14 -20.17
N TYR A 197 5.33 -19.90 -18.94
CA TYR A 197 5.26 -18.57 -18.35
C TYR A 197 6.65 -17.94 -18.24
N ILE A 198 7.65 -18.68 -17.75
CA ILE A 198 9.01 -18.18 -17.58
C ILE A 198 9.65 -17.86 -18.92
N ALA A 199 9.54 -18.75 -19.92
CA ALA A 199 10.06 -18.50 -21.25
C ALA A 199 9.48 -17.19 -21.86
N LEU A 200 8.16 -16.97 -21.73
CA LEU A 200 7.52 -15.74 -22.21
C LEU A 200 7.88 -14.52 -21.36
N LEU A 201 8.10 -14.68 -20.07
CA LEU A 201 8.59 -13.60 -19.20
C LEU A 201 9.99 -13.14 -19.61
N CYS A 202 10.89 -14.08 -19.93
CA CYS A 202 12.23 -13.77 -20.45
C CYS A 202 12.15 -13.03 -21.80
N GLU A 203 11.23 -13.41 -22.68
CA GLU A 203 10.98 -12.69 -23.94
C GLU A 203 10.43 -11.27 -23.68
N GLU A 204 9.50 -11.11 -22.74
CA GLU A 204 8.96 -9.81 -22.36
C GLU A 204 10.04 -8.90 -21.76
N LEU A 205 10.95 -9.44 -20.96
CA LEU A 205 12.09 -8.71 -20.40
C LEU A 205 12.99 -8.17 -21.51
N ARG A 206 13.34 -9.01 -22.50
CA ARG A 206 14.13 -8.59 -23.67
C ARG A 206 13.46 -7.44 -24.44
N LEU A 207 12.18 -7.56 -24.76
CA LEU A 207 11.40 -6.51 -25.44
C LEU A 207 11.34 -5.22 -24.62
N THR A 208 11.17 -5.32 -23.31
CA THR A 208 11.11 -4.16 -22.42
C THR A 208 12.48 -3.46 -22.35
N ALA A 209 13.56 -4.20 -22.33
CA ALA A 209 14.92 -3.64 -22.38
C ALA A 209 15.20 -2.90 -23.70
N GLU A 210 14.77 -3.46 -24.84
CA GLU A 210 14.90 -2.79 -26.15
C GLU A 210 14.15 -1.46 -26.18
N ILE A 211 12.92 -1.41 -25.61
CA ILE A 211 12.15 -0.16 -25.47
C ILE A 211 12.88 0.84 -24.57
N ALA A 212 13.34 0.43 -23.40
CA ALA A 212 14.06 1.28 -22.47
C ALA A 212 15.33 1.86 -23.09
N LYS A 213 16.09 1.03 -23.85
CA LYS A 213 17.29 1.45 -24.57
C LYS A 213 16.96 2.45 -25.68
N LYS A 214 15.91 2.19 -26.47
CA LYS A 214 15.46 3.11 -27.53
C LYS A 214 15.09 4.48 -27.00
N LEU A 215 14.52 4.53 -25.79
CA LEU A 215 14.12 5.75 -25.10
C LEU A 215 15.25 6.37 -24.25
N SER A 216 16.44 5.76 -24.24
CA SER A 216 17.58 6.20 -23.42
C SER A 216 17.24 6.35 -21.94
N LEU A 217 16.36 5.48 -21.42
CA LEU A 217 15.98 5.48 -20.00
C LEU A 217 17.09 4.90 -19.12
N LYS A 218 17.26 5.45 -17.92
CA LYS A 218 18.25 5.02 -16.92
C LYS A 218 17.59 4.14 -15.86
N LEU A 219 18.04 2.87 -15.76
CA LEU A 219 17.55 1.93 -14.75
C LEU A 219 18.12 2.27 -13.38
N GLU A 220 17.24 2.52 -12.40
CA GLU A 220 17.63 2.81 -11.02
C GLU A 220 17.45 1.60 -10.11
N THR A 221 16.32 0.89 -10.22
CA THR A 221 16.04 -0.26 -9.35
C THR A 221 15.42 -1.42 -10.11
N ILE A 222 15.67 -2.65 -9.63
CA ILE A 222 15.02 -3.87 -10.07
C ILE A 222 14.29 -4.49 -8.88
N TYR A 223 13.04 -4.89 -9.08
CA TYR A 223 12.22 -5.52 -8.06
C TYR A 223 11.51 -6.76 -8.61
N ILE A 224 11.84 -7.94 -8.08
CA ILE A 224 11.16 -9.20 -8.40
C ILE A 224 10.19 -9.52 -7.26
N GLY A 225 8.90 -9.50 -7.56
CA GLY A 225 7.83 -9.69 -6.57
C GLY A 225 6.60 -10.37 -7.15
N GLY A 226 5.42 -10.05 -6.61
CA GLY A 226 4.13 -10.53 -7.07
C GLY A 226 3.46 -11.52 -6.14
N GLY A 227 3.49 -12.81 -6.43
CA GLY A 227 3.04 -13.88 -5.54
C GLY A 227 4.12 -14.21 -4.51
N THR A 228 4.99 -15.13 -4.89
CA THR A 228 6.17 -15.52 -4.12
C THR A 228 7.26 -15.94 -5.10
N PRO A 229 8.22 -15.09 -5.44
CA PRO A 229 9.27 -15.40 -6.39
C PRO A 229 10.02 -16.70 -6.10
N THR A 230 10.30 -16.99 -4.84
CA THR A 230 10.94 -18.24 -4.41
C THR A 230 10.03 -19.48 -4.46
N SER A 231 8.81 -19.35 -4.97
CA SER A 231 7.92 -20.51 -5.19
C SER A 231 8.29 -21.33 -6.43
N VAL A 232 9.05 -20.77 -7.37
CA VAL A 232 9.62 -21.49 -8.51
C VAL A 232 10.95 -22.19 -8.11
N THR A 233 11.53 -23.03 -8.98
CA THR A 233 12.78 -23.74 -8.66
C THR A 233 14.00 -22.81 -8.74
N ALA A 234 15.15 -23.25 -8.25
CA ALA A 234 16.39 -22.47 -8.32
C ALA A 234 16.82 -22.24 -9.79
N GLU A 235 16.69 -23.25 -10.64
CA GLU A 235 16.99 -23.19 -12.07
C GLU A 235 16.06 -22.19 -12.79
N GLN A 236 14.79 -22.17 -12.42
CA GLN A 236 13.81 -21.22 -12.96
C GLN A 236 14.07 -19.80 -12.52
N LEU A 237 14.52 -19.58 -11.28
CA LEU A 237 14.98 -18.27 -10.83
C LEU A 237 16.23 -17.83 -11.59
N GLU A 238 17.17 -18.72 -11.77
CA GLU A 238 18.40 -18.49 -12.55
C GLU A 238 18.08 -18.10 -13.99
N GLU A 239 17.14 -18.80 -14.65
CA GLU A 239 16.68 -18.47 -16.01
C GLU A 239 16.14 -17.04 -16.10
N ILE A 240 15.23 -16.64 -15.17
CA ILE A 240 14.67 -15.29 -15.14
C ILE A 240 15.76 -14.25 -14.87
N MET A 241 16.60 -14.48 -13.87
CA MET A 241 17.60 -13.50 -13.44
C MET A 241 18.76 -13.41 -14.45
N SER A 242 19.08 -14.48 -15.18
CA SER A 242 19.99 -14.45 -16.33
C SER A 242 19.43 -13.58 -17.45
N ALA A 243 18.15 -13.73 -17.81
CA ALA A 243 17.51 -12.86 -18.78
C ALA A 243 17.53 -11.38 -18.36
N VAL A 244 17.43 -11.09 -17.05
CA VAL A 244 17.61 -9.73 -16.53
C VAL A 244 19.06 -9.26 -16.71
N ALA A 245 20.05 -10.07 -16.34
CA ALA A 245 21.47 -9.72 -16.43
C ALA A 245 21.96 -9.53 -17.88
N GLU A 246 21.42 -10.29 -18.83
CA GLU A 246 21.74 -10.17 -20.25
C GLU A 246 21.18 -8.92 -20.92
N ASN A 247 20.02 -8.43 -20.45
CA ASN A 247 19.28 -7.37 -21.12
C ASN A 247 19.35 -6.02 -20.41
N PHE A 248 19.67 -6.00 -19.11
CA PHE A 248 19.69 -4.79 -18.28
C PHE A 248 21.04 -4.57 -17.61
N PRO A 249 21.45 -3.33 -17.33
CA PRO A 249 22.74 -3.00 -16.73
C PRO A 249 22.73 -3.24 -15.20
N VAL A 250 22.58 -4.49 -14.76
CA VAL A 250 22.40 -4.90 -13.35
C VAL A 250 23.51 -4.37 -12.44
N GLN A 251 24.74 -4.24 -12.94
CA GLN A 251 25.88 -3.78 -12.14
C GLN A 251 25.82 -2.29 -11.77
N SER A 252 24.99 -1.52 -12.44
CA SER A 252 24.85 -0.07 -12.23
C SER A 252 23.59 0.35 -11.49
N VAL A 253 22.71 -0.61 -11.13
CA VAL A 253 21.48 -0.29 -10.39
C VAL A 253 21.76 0.04 -8.93
N ALA A 254 21.02 1.00 -8.40
CA ALA A 254 21.13 1.38 -6.99
C ALA A 254 20.56 0.30 -6.05
N GLU A 255 19.54 -0.46 -6.52
CA GLU A 255 18.90 -1.51 -5.73
C GLU A 255 18.41 -2.65 -6.63
N TYR A 256 18.67 -3.89 -6.20
CA TYR A 256 18.07 -5.10 -6.78
C TYR A 256 17.44 -5.94 -5.67
N THR A 257 16.11 -5.91 -5.59
CA THR A 257 15.32 -6.60 -4.56
C THR A 257 14.64 -7.84 -5.13
N VAL A 258 14.68 -8.94 -4.35
CA VAL A 258 13.89 -10.15 -4.63
C VAL A 258 13.08 -10.53 -3.40
N GLU A 259 11.76 -10.70 -3.57
CA GLU A 259 10.89 -11.19 -2.50
C GLU A 259 11.08 -12.69 -2.28
N ALA A 260 11.78 -13.08 -1.22
CA ALA A 260 11.76 -14.43 -0.67
C ALA A 260 10.62 -14.53 0.39
N GLY A 261 9.44 -14.02 0.02
CA GLY A 261 8.36 -13.61 0.93
C GLY A 261 7.71 -14.72 1.77
N ARG A 262 8.02 -15.99 1.49
CA ARG A 262 7.50 -17.15 2.23
C ARG A 262 8.66 -17.97 2.80
N PRO A 263 8.86 -18.02 4.13
CA PRO A 263 9.92 -18.81 4.75
C PRO A 263 9.95 -20.29 4.33
N ASP A 264 8.78 -20.89 4.08
CA ASP A 264 8.63 -22.27 3.61
C ASP A 264 9.08 -22.51 2.15
N THR A 265 9.43 -21.45 1.41
CA THR A 265 9.96 -21.56 0.04
C THR A 265 11.44 -21.20 -0.08
N VAL A 266 12.06 -20.76 1.01
CA VAL A 266 13.45 -20.37 1.06
C VAL A 266 14.32 -21.62 1.17
N THR A 267 15.26 -21.79 0.21
CA THR A 267 16.28 -22.84 0.26
C THR A 267 17.66 -22.23 -0.01
N LYS A 268 18.71 -22.93 0.34
CA LYS A 268 20.10 -22.48 0.16
C LYS A 268 20.41 -22.22 -1.31
N GLU A 269 20.02 -23.15 -2.18
CA GLU A 269 20.26 -23.10 -3.62
C GLU A 269 19.61 -21.85 -4.23
N LYS A 270 18.36 -21.54 -3.86
CA LYS A 270 17.66 -20.35 -4.34
C LYS A 270 18.32 -19.05 -3.85
N LEU A 271 18.72 -18.99 -2.58
CA LEU A 271 19.41 -17.83 -2.03
C LEU A 271 20.78 -17.62 -2.68
N GLU A 272 21.52 -18.68 -2.96
CA GLU A 272 22.80 -18.62 -3.66
C GLU A 272 22.62 -18.09 -5.09
N VAL A 273 21.62 -18.58 -5.84
CA VAL A 273 21.26 -18.04 -7.17
C VAL A 273 20.93 -16.55 -7.08
N ILE A 274 20.00 -16.18 -6.19
CA ILE A 274 19.58 -14.78 -6.03
C ILE A 274 20.79 -13.88 -5.70
N LYS A 275 21.70 -14.37 -4.85
CA LYS A 275 22.90 -13.63 -4.46
C LYS A 275 23.91 -13.50 -5.61
N CYS A 276 24.19 -14.61 -6.31
CA CYS A 276 25.13 -14.64 -7.43
C CYS A 276 24.66 -13.76 -8.60
N MET A 277 23.33 -13.68 -8.81
CA MET A 277 22.73 -12.85 -9.85
C MET A 277 22.65 -11.36 -9.49
N GLY A 278 23.25 -10.93 -8.37
CA GLY A 278 23.45 -9.54 -8.03
C GLY A 278 22.37 -8.90 -7.16
N ALA A 279 21.40 -9.67 -6.64
CA ALA A 279 20.42 -9.10 -5.72
C ALA A 279 21.11 -8.56 -4.45
N SER A 280 20.88 -7.27 -4.17
CA SER A 280 21.43 -6.57 -3.01
C SER A 280 20.54 -6.69 -1.78
N ARG A 281 19.23 -6.92 -1.97
CA ARG A 281 18.18 -6.95 -0.95
C ARG A 281 17.24 -8.11 -1.17
N ILE A 282 16.78 -8.73 -0.07
CA ILE A 282 15.71 -9.72 -0.08
C ILE A 282 14.65 -9.37 0.96
N SER A 283 13.46 -9.96 0.82
CA SER A 283 12.38 -9.83 1.80
C SER A 283 11.97 -11.22 2.30
N ILE A 284 11.99 -11.45 3.63
CA ILE A 284 11.51 -12.67 4.29
C ILE A 284 10.36 -12.28 5.20
N ASN A 285 9.12 -12.68 4.88
CA ASN A 285 7.90 -12.09 5.41
C ASN A 285 7.11 -13.08 6.28
N PRO A 286 7.31 -13.10 7.61
CA PRO A 286 6.55 -13.95 8.53
C PRO A 286 5.08 -13.53 8.62
N GLN A 287 4.78 -12.25 8.58
CA GLN A 287 3.51 -11.58 8.89
C GLN A 287 3.19 -11.54 10.39
N THR A 288 3.47 -12.61 11.11
CA THR A 288 3.45 -12.76 12.58
C THR A 288 4.40 -13.90 12.97
N MET A 289 4.86 -13.91 14.21
CA MET A 289 5.63 -15.00 14.80
C MET A 289 4.78 -15.89 15.73
N ASN A 290 3.44 -15.80 15.60
CA ASN A 290 2.48 -16.63 16.30
C ASN A 290 1.99 -17.75 15.37
N ASP A 291 2.33 -19.01 15.68
CA ASP A 291 2.03 -20.16 14.83
C ASP A 291 0.53 -20.44 14.69
N GLU A 292 -0.29 -20.14 15.72
CA GLU A 292 -1.75 -20.29 15.64
C GLU A 292 -2.35 -19.24 14.68
N VAL A 293 -1.90 -18.00 14.77
CA VAL A 293 -2.32 -16.95 13.86
C VAL A 293 -1.90 -17.27 12.42
N LEU A 294 -0.66 -17.76 12.20
CA LEU A 294 -0.19 -18.23 10.89
C LEU A 294 -1.11 -19.30 10.30
N LYS A 295 -1.51 -20.28 11.09
CA LYS A 295 -2.47 -21.32 10.68
C LYS A 295 -3.82 -20.74 10.30
N ASN A 296 -4.35 -19.81 11.10
CA ASN A 296 -5.64 -19.16 10.86
C ASN A 296 -5.68 -18.37 9.54
N ILE A 297 -4.57 -17.75 9.15
CA ILE A 297 -4.47 -16.99 7.89
C ILE A 297 -4.05 -17.83 6.68
N GLY A 298 -3.93 -19.18 6.85
CA GLY A 298 -3.62 -20.12 5.78
C GLY A 298 -2.14 -20.15 5.38
N ARG A 299 -1.24 -19.74 6.28
CA ARG A 299 0.21 -19.92 6.11
C ARG A 299 0.67 -21.26 6.70
N LYS A 300 1.53 -21.96 5.95
CA LYS A 300 2.01 -23.31 6.37
C LYS A 300 3.35 -23.26 7.10
N HIS A 301 4.07 -22.14 7.04
CA HIS A 301 5.33 -22.00 7.77
C HIS A 301 5.10 -21.70 9.25
N THR A 302 6.14 -21.93 10.06
CA THR A 302 6.19 -21.61 11.48
C THR A 302 7.16 -20.46 11.75
N ALA A 303 7.08 -19.89 12.96
CA ALA A 303 8.04 -18.89 13.43
C ALA A 303 9.48 -19.45 13.43
N ALA A 304 9.68 -20.70 13.81
CA ALA A 304 11.01 -21.36 13.74
C ALA A 304 11.57 -21.45 12.32
N GLN A 305 10.70 -21.69 11.33
CA GLN A 305 11.13 -21.67 9.91
C GLN A 305 11.50 -20.26 9.44
N THR A 306 10.83 -19.22 9.94
CA THR A 306 11.22 -17.84 9.68
C THR A 306 12.62 -17.55 10.22
N GLU A 307 12.90 -17.91 11.46
CA GLU A 307 14.24 -17.75 12.07
C GLU A 307 15.30 -18.52 11.32
N ALA A 308 15.00 -19.75 10.87
CA ALA A 308 15.92 -20.55 10.06
C ALA A 308 16.19 -19.90 8.68
N ALA A 309 15.15 -19.37 8.02
CA ALA A 309 15.30 -18.68 6.74
C ALA A 309 16.16 -17.42 6.87
N PHE A 310 16.02 -16.64 7.96
CA PHE A 310 16.88 -15.49 8.23
C PHE A 310 18.35 -15.89 8.43
N ARG A 311 18.60 -16.93 9.25
CA ARG A 311 19.98 -17.42 9.45
C ARG A 311 20.61 -17.88 8.12
N LEU A 312 19.88 -18.66 7.36
CA LEU A 312 20.31 -19.13 6.05
C LEU A 312 20.62 -17.98 5.08
N ALA A 313 19.78 -16.94 5.07
CA ALA A 313 20.02 -15.74 4.26
C ALA A 313 21.30 -15.01 4.68
N ARG A 314 21.56 -14.90 5.99
CA ARG A 314 22.82 -14.33 6.51
C ARG A 314 24.04 -15.17 6.11
N GLU A 315 23.94 -16.50 6.19
CA GLU A 315 24.98 -17.43 5.75
C GLU A 315 25.29 -17.30 4.25
N CYS A 316 24.26 -17.06 3.41
CA CYS A 316 24.41 -16.76 1.98
C CYS A 316 24.91 -15.31 1.72
N GLY A 317 25.21 -14.52 2.76
CA GLY A 317 25.82 -13.20 2.65
C GLY A 317 24.87 -12.04 2.37
N PHE A 318 23.56 -12.19 2.62
CA PHE A 318 22.63 -11.08 2.53
C PHE A 318 22.78 -10.15 3.75
N LYS A 319 23.06 -8.87 3.47
CA LYS A 319 23.22 -7.82 4.47
C LYS A 319 22.01 -6.89 4.58
N ASN A 320 21.10 -6.94 3.60
CA ASN A 320 19.87 -6.14 3.60
C ASN A 320 18.67 -7.07 3.47
N ILE A 321 18.01 -7.34 4.61
CA ILE A 321 16.85 -8.20 4.71
C ILE A 321 15.67 -7.38 5.24
N ASN A 322 14.60 -7.31 4.45
CA ASN A 322 13.32 -6.77 4.87
C ASN A 322 12.45 -7.86 5.49
N THR A 323 11.56 -7.46 6.38
CA THR A 323 10.51 -8.34 6.91
C THR A 323 9.18 -7.61 6.99
N ASP A 324 8.10 -8.30 6.58
CA ASP A 324 6.75 -7.74 6.65
C ASP A 324 5.97 -8.34 7.81
N LEU A 325 5.28 -7.49 8.55
CA LEU A 325 4.35 -7.81 9.62
C LEU A 325 2.95 -7.27 9.28
N ILE A 326 1.91 -7.89 9.80
CA ILE A 326 0.53 -7.42 9.64
C ILE A 326 -0.11 -7.22 11.01
N ALA A 327 -0.48 -5.98 11.32
CA ALA A 327 -1.28 -5.64 12.49
C ALA A 327 -2.77 -5.93 12.24
N GLY A 328 -3.46 -6.46 13.26
CA GLY A 328 -4.88 -6.74 13.21
C GLY A 328 -5.26 -8.07 12.54
N LEU A 329 -4.36 -9.04 12.47
CA LEU A 329 -4.67 -10.39 11.95
C LEU A 329 -5.72 -11.08 12.81
N PRO A 330 -6.61 -11.92 12.22
CA PRO A 330 -7.62 -12.68 12.98
C PRO A 330 -6.99 -13.59 14.02
N GLY A 331 -7.38 -13.40 15.29
CA GLY A 331 -6.85 -14.15 16.43
C GLY A 331 -5.54 -13.61 17.00
N ASP A 332 -4.99 -12.53 16.42
CA ASP A 332 -3.84 -11.85 17.00
C ASP A 332 -4.27 -10.82 18.07
N THR A 333 -3.40 -10.53 19.00
CA THR A 333 -3.62 -9.58 20.10
C THR A 333 -2.44 -8.59 20.18
N PRO A 334 -2.61 -7.41 20.80
CA PRO A 334 -1.50 -6.49 21.03
C PRO A 334 -0.29 -7.17 21.67
N LEU A 335 -0.48 -7.96 22.72
CA LEU A 335 0.60 -8.70 23.38
C LEU A 335 1.29 -9.73 22.47
N SER A 336 0.53 -10.44 21.63
CA SER A 336 1.07 -11.39 20.65
C SER A 336 1.88 -10.67 19.58
N PHE A 337 1.41 -9.50 19.14
CA PHE A 337 2.12 -8.66 18.18
C PHE A 337 3.41 -8.07 18.78
N GLU A 338 3.41 -7.66 20.04
CA GLU A 338 4.61 -7.23 20.77
C GLU A 338 5.68 -8.34 20.82
N ASN A 339 5.27 -9.56 21.15
CA ASN A 339 6.15 -10.73 21.10
C ASN A 339 6.68 -10.99 19.68
N THR A 340 5.83 -10.85 18.66
CA THR A 340 6.22 -10.96 17.27
C THR A 340 7.31 -9.95 16.91
N LEU A 341 7.11 -8.69 17.24
CA LEU A 341 8.06 -7.62 16.95
C LEU A 341 9.40 -7.81 17.69
N SER A 342 9.34 -8.23 18.96
CA SER A 342 10.53 -8.54 19.75
C SER A 342 11.37 -9.65 19.11
N ARG A 343 10.72 -10.77 18.70
CA ARG A 343 11.41 -11.88 18.01
C ARG A 343 11.99 -11.46 16.66
N VAL A 344 11.27 -10.63 15.90
CA VAL A 344 11.73 -10.09 14.63
C VAL A 344 12.96 -9.20 14.84
N LEU A 345 12.95 -8.30 15.82
CA LEU A 345 14.08 -7.43 16.13
C LEU A 345 15.32 -8.23 16.57
N ALA A 346 15.15 -9.35 17.25
CA ALA A 346 16.25 -10.26 17.60
C ALA A 346 16.94 -10.87 16.36
N LEU A 347 16.26 -10.94 15.20
CA LEU A 347 16.85 -11.35 13.92
C LEU A 347 17.64 -10.24 13.23
N CYS A 348 17.64 -9.03 13.80
CA CYS A 348 18.35 -7.85 13.30
C CYS A 348 18.06 -7.50 11.83
N PRO A 349 16.79 -7.38 11.40
CA PRO A 349 16.48 -6.97 10.03
C PRO A 349 16.99 -5.54 9.78
N GLU A 350 17.25 -5.20 8.52
CA GLU A 350 17.61 -3.83 8.13
C GLU A 350 16.36 -2.97 7.90
N SER A 351 15.25 -3.62 7.54
CA SER A 351 13.96 -2.94 7.40
C SER A 351 12.80 -3.82 7.81
N VAL A 352 11.75 -3.17 8.30
CA VAL A 352 10.50 -3.79 8.72
C VAL A 352 9.35 -3.03 8.07
N THR A 353 8.44 -3.75 7.38
CA THR A 353 7.20 -3.14 6.91
C THR A 353 6.05 -3.61 7.79
N VAL A 354 5.33 -2.67 8.39
CA VAL A 354 4.14 -2.96 9.18
C VAL A 354 2.91 -2.62 8.33
N HIS A 355 2.18 -3.66 7.95
CA HIS A 355 0.92 -3.55 7.25
C HIS A 355 -0.24 -3.57 8.22
N SER A 356 -1.30 -2.83 7.90
CA SER A 356 -2.60 -2.96 8.54
C SER A 356 -3.49 -3.89 7.73
N LEU A 357 -4.14 -4.84 8.40
CA LEU A 357 -4.98 -5.83 7.73
C LEU A 357 -6.04 -5.15 6.85
N SER A 358 -6.10 -5.51 5.57
CA SER A 358 -7.20 -5.12 4.69
C SER A 358 -8.35 -6.13 4.81
N MET A 359 -9.51 -5.66 5.28
CA MET A 359 -10.67 -6.51 5.53
C MET A 359 -11.35 -6.92 4.22
N LYS A 360 -11.74 -8.20 4.13
CA LYS A 360 -12.57 -8.72 3.03
C LYS A 360 -13.97 -9.04 3.55
N ARG A 361 -14.99 -8.92 2.69
CA ARG A 361 -16.38 -9.29 3.03
C ARG A 361 -16.55 -10.74 3.49
N SER A 362 -15.64 -11.62 3.13
CA SER A 362 -15.67 -13.04 3.51
C SER A 362 -14.98 -13.36 4.84
N SER A 363 -14.39 -12.39 5.51
CA SER A 363 -13.88 -12.60 6.87
C SER A 363 -15.05 -12.55 7.85
N THR A 364 -15.65 -13.71 8.11
CA THR A 364 -16.64 -13.91 9.17
C THR A 364 -15.93 -13.75 10.51
N LEU A 365 -15.82 -12.53 10.97
CA LEU A 365 -15.44 -12.24 12.35
C LEU A 365 -16.74 -12.23 13.16
N ASN A 366 -16.89 -13.20 14.07
CA ASN A 366 -17.96 -13.24 15.07
C ASN A 366 -17.74 -12.10 16.07
N THR A 367 -18.12 -10.90 15.67
CA THR A 367 -18.09 -9.72 16.54
C THR A 367 -19.53 -9.26 16.77
N SER A 368 -19.91 -9.11 18.02
CA SER A 368 -21.23 -8.61 18.44
C SER A 368 -21.14 -7.10 18.67
N GLY A 369 -22.21 -6.37 18.33
CA GLY A 369 -22.33 -4.93 18.58
C GLY A 369 -22.63 -4.11 17.33
N LEU A 370 -22.90 -2.79 17.50
CA LEU A 370 -23.18 -1.85 16.41
C LEU A 370 -21.95 -1.49 15.58
N PHE A 371 -20.76 -1.53 16.21
CA PHE A 371 -19.46 -1.15 15.61
C PHE A 371 -18.37 -2.17 15.98
N PRO A 372 -18.50 -3.44 15.58
CA PRO A 372 -17.49 -4.45 15.92
C PRO A 372 -16.12 -4.12 15.30
N GLU A 373 -16.10 -3.44 14.15
CA GLU A 373 -14.89 -3.02 13.47
C GLU A 373 -14.13 -1.93 14.25
N ALA A 374 -14.81 -1.14 15.08
CA ALA A 374 -14.18 -0.13 15.92
C ALA A 374 -13.26 -0.75 16.98
N GLN A 375 -13.67 -1.86 17.59
CA GLN A 375 -12.85 -2.59 18.58
C GLN A 375 -11.61 -3.21 17.92
N MET A 376 -11.78 -3.82 16.76
CA MET A 376 -10.65 -4.33 15.98
C MET A 376 -9.72 -3.21 15.54
N GLY A 377 -10.29 -2.05 15.16
CA GLY A 377 -9.54 -0.86 14.80
C GLY A 377 -8.70 -0.33 15.95
N ALA A 378 -9.23 -0.33 17.18
CA ALA A 378 -8.51 0.11 18.37
C ALA A 378 -7.32 -0.81 18.69
N ALA A 379 -7.51 -2.13 18.67
CA ALA A 379 -6.43 -3.10 18.90
C ALA A 379 -5.33 -3.01 17.81
N ALA A 380 -5.73 -2.89 16.55
CA ALA A 380 -4.77 -2.72 15.46
C ALA A 380 -4.00 -1.39 15.56
N ALA A 381 -4.66 -0.30 15.98
CA ALA A 381 -4.02 0.98 16.23
C ALA A 381 -2.96 0.90 17.34
N GLU A 382 -3.25 0.18 18.42
CA GLU A 382 -2.30 -0.09 19.50
C GLU A 382 -1.07 -0.85 18.97
N MET A 383 -1.26 -1.89 18.16
CA MET A 383 -0.15 -2.63 17.53
C MET A 383 0.72 -1.74 16.65
N VAL A 384 0.11 -0.89 15.81
CA VAL A 384 0.83 0.02 14.91
C VAL A 384 1.59 1.09 15.69
N GLU A 385 0.97 1.67 16.74
CA GLU A 385 1.63 2.66 17.60
C GLU A 385 2.79 2.05 18.40
N TYR A 386 2.63 0.82 18.88
CA TYR A 386 3.70 0.08 19.53
C TYR A 386 4.86 -0.19 18.58
N ALA A 387 4.55 -0.63 17.35
CA ALA A 387 5.57 -0.88 16.32
C ALA A 387 6.37 0.39 16.00
N GLU A 388 5.70 1.52 15.77
CA GLU A 388 6.34 2.80 15.48
C GLU A 388 7.36 3.17 16.57
N LYS A 389 6.94 3.17 17.83
CA LYS A 389 7.81 3.52 18.98
C LYS A 389 8.99 2.56 19.14
N THR A 390 8.71 1.27 19.02
CA THR A 390 9.71 0.22 19.25
C THR A 390 10.76 0.20 18.13
N LEU A 391 10.33 0.34 16.88
CA LEU A 391 11.23 0.40 15.72
C LEU A 391 12.11 1.66 15.76
N GLU A 392 11.55 2.82 16.07
CA GLU A 392 12.34 4.05 16.22
C GLU A 392 13.36 3.94 17.34
N THR A 393 13.00 3.34 18.47
CA THR A 393 13.94 3.07 19.57
C THR A 393 15.07 2.13 19.15
N ALA A 394 14.80 1.22 18.22
CA ALA A 394 15.80 0.32 17.65
C ALA A 394 16.62 0.96 16.49
N GLY A 395 16.43 2.24 16.19
CA GLY A 395 17.13 2.95 15.12
C GLY A 395 16.63 2.63 13.71
N ILE A 396 15.37 2.19 13.61
CA ILE A 396 14.69 1.82 12.35
C ILE A 396 13.55 2.81 12.14
N TYR A 397 13.69 3.71 11.15
CA TYR A 397 12.85 4.90 10.99
C TYR A 397 11.89 4.79 9.81
N PRO A 398 10.69 5.46 9.83
CA PRO A 398 9.76 5.46 8.73
C PRO A 398 10.38 6.12 7.49
N TYR A 399 10.18 5.50 6.31
CA TYR A 399 10.73 6.02 5.06
C TYR A 399 9.75 6.03 3.89
N TYR A 400 8.65 5.30 3.99
CA TYR A 400 7.50 5.42 3.07
C TYR A 400 6.22 4.99 3.77
N MET A 401 5.10 5.49 3.30
CA MET A 401 3.80 5.11 3.82
C MET A 401 2.70 5.21 2.76
N TYR A 402 1.70 4.37 2.92
CA TYR A 402 0.47 4.45 2.14
C TYR A 402 -0.71 3.89 2.93
N ARG A 403 -1.91 4.16 2.47
CA ARG A 403 -3.13 3.60 3.01
C ARG A 403 -3.88 2.82 1.94
N GLN A 404 -4.69 1.89 2.36
CA GLN A 404 -5.60 1.15 1.48
C GLN A 404 -7.03 1.36 1.95
N SER A 405 -7.97 1.26 1.03
CA SER A 405 -9.39 1.23 1.40
C SER A 405 -9.70 -0.05 2.18
N LYS A 406 -10.55 0.07 3.21
CA LYS A 406 -11.00 -1.05 4.06
C LYS A 406 -9.89 -1.68 4.92
N THR A 407 -8.85 -0.95 5.27
CA THR A 407 -7.96 -1.38 6.35
C THR A 407 -8.67 -1.29 7.69
N VAL A 408 -8.37 -2.23 8.57
CA VAL A 408 -8.83 -2.21 9.97
C VAL A 408 -8.47 -0.86 10.59
N GLY A 409 -9.43 -0.20 11.24
CA GLY A 409 -9.24 1.10 11.88
C GLY A 409 -8.85 2.24 10.93
N ASN A 410 -8.97 2.06 9.61
CA ASN A 410 -8.52 3.03 8.59
C ASN A 410 -7.03 3.37 8.74
N LEU A 411 -6.22 2.40 9.19
CA LEU A 411 -4.80 2.56 9.48
C LEU A 411 -3.94 2.51 8.22
N GLU A 412 -2.72 2.95 8.38
CA GLU A 412 -1.67 3.00 7.36
C GLU A 412 -0.85 1.72 7.28
N ASN A 413 -0.08 1.62 6.19
CA ASN A 413 1.03 0.70 6.01
C ASN A 413 2.30 1.52 5.96
N VAL A 414 3.32 1.16 6.74
CA VAL A 414 4.55 1.93 6.87
C VAL A 414 5.76 1.02 6.72
N GLY A 415 6.70 1.43 5.88
CA GLY A 415 8.03 0.85 5.84
C GLY A 415 8.98 1.62 6.73
N TYR A 416 9.68 0.89 7.58
CA TYR A 416 10.73 1.38 8.46
C TYR A 416 12.06 0.78 8.04
N ALA A 417 13.14 1.55 8.10
CA ALA A 417 14.49 1.08 7.73
C ALA A 417 15.57 1.73 8.60
N LYS A 418 16.69 1.04 8.76
CA LYS A 418 17.94 1.65 9.21
C LYS A 418 18.40 2.64 8.13
N PRO A 419 18.99 3.79 8.48
CA PRO A 419 19.48 4.74 7.50
C PRO A 419 20.43 4.10 6.47
N GLY A 420 20.14 4.32 5.17
CA GLY A 420 20.91 3.75 4.06
C GLY A 420 20.50 2.33 3.65
N THR A 421 19.41 1.78 4.22
CA THR A 421 18.87 0.46 3.86
C THR A 421 17.42 0.52 3.40
N GLU A 422 16.91 1.71 3.14
CA GLU A 422 15.57 1.96 2.62
C GLU A 422 15.38 1.26 1.28
N CYS A 423 14.17 0.77 1.01
CA CYS A 423 13.82 0.25 -0.31
C CYS A 423 13.47 1.41 -1.24
N LEU A 424 14.35 1.71 -2.18
CA LEU A 424 14.18 2.80 -3.13
C LEU A 424 12.97 2.56 -4.03
N TYR A 425 12.80 1.32 -4.51
CA TYR A 425 11.66 0.93 -5.34
C TYR A 425 10.31 1.24 -4.68
N ASN A 426 10.18 0.97 -3.37
CA ASN A 426 8.94 1.23 -2.65
C ASN A 426 8.61 2.73 -2.63
N VAL A 427 9.60 3.57 -2.37
CA VAL A 427 9.42 5.04 -2.40
C VAL A 427 9.04 5.50 -3.80
N TYR A 428 9.79 5.10 -4.83
CA TYR A 428 9.53 5.50 -6.22
C TYR A 428 8.13 5.09 -6.70
N THR A 429 7.66 3.91 -6.27
CA THR A 429 6.32 3.41 -6.62
C THR A 429 5.20 4.15 -5.90
N MET A 430 5.38 4.45 -4.60
CA MET A 430 4.37 5.09 -3.75
C MET A 430 4.26 6.59 -4.02
N ASP A 431 5.38 7.28 -4.18
CA ASP A 431 5.38 8.71 -4.56
C ASP A 431 5.09 8.94 -6.06
N GLU A 432 5.18 7.89 -6.89
CA GLU A 432 5.10 7.99 -8.35
C GLU A 432 6.21 8.89 -8.92
N THR A 433 7.44 8.70 -8.42
CA THR A 433 8.59 9.56 -8.72
C THR A 433 9.01 9.50 -10.19
N HIS A 434 9.07 8.28 -10.75
CA HIS A 434 9.47 8.03 -12.14
C HIS A 434 8.70 6.85 -12.76
N THR A 435 8.99 6.54 -14.00
CA THR A 435 8.39 5.43 -14.74
C THR A 435 8.73 4.08 -14.10
N ILE A 436 7.74 3.20 -13.98
CA ILE A 436 7.92 1.79 -13.63
C ILE A 436 7.62 0.96 -14.87
N LEU A 437 8.62 0.34 -15.46
CA LEU A 437 8.41 -0.65 -16.50
C LEU A 437 8.18 -2.01 -15.84
N ALA A 438 7.10 -2.70 -16.22
CA ALA A 438 6.67 -3.89 -15.54
C ALA A 438 6.48 -5.07 -16.49
N CYS A 439 6.92 -6.27 -16.08
CA CYS A 439 6.85 -7.52 -16.82
C CYS A 439 6.14 -8.60 -16.00
N GLY A 440 5.45 -9.51 -16.68
CA GLY A 440 4.74 -10.65 -16.10
C GLY A 440 3.25 -10.40 -15.88
N ALA A 441 2.52 -11.46 -15.55
CA ALA A 441 1.07 -11.39 -15.31
C ALA A 441 0.73 -10.49 -14.11
N SER A 442 -0.37 -9.78 -14.18
CA SER A 442 -0.81 -8.76 -13.22
C SER A 442 0.11 -7.53 -13.08
N ALA A 443 1.23 -7.48 -13.77
CA ALA A 443 2.12 -6.33 -13.73
C ALA A 443 1.48 -5.10 -14.40
N VAL A 444 1.82 -3.92 -13.91
CA VAL A 444 1.31 -2.65 -14.43
C VAL A 444 2.49 -1.72 -14.70
N THR A 445 2.75 -1.45 -15.97
CA THR A 445 3.66 -0.39 -16.36
C THR A 445 3.01 0.96 -16.08
N LYS A 446 3.69 1.81 -15.30
CA LYS A 446 3.31 3.19 -15.02
C LYS A 446 4.30 4.10 -15.71
N MET A 447 3.86 4.79 -16.71
CA MET A 447 4.69 5.79 -17.40
C MET A 447 4.42 7.15 -16.77
N ARG A 448 5.48 7.83 -16.36
CA ARG A 448 5.41 9.20 -15.83
C ARG A 448 6.03 10.17 -16.81
N GLU A 449 5.35 11.30 -17.03
CA GLU A 449 5.86 12.43 -17.80
C GLU A 449 7.17 12.95 -17.19
N PRO A 450 8.25 13.03 -17.98
CA PRO A 450 9.52 13.58 -17.53
C PRO A 450 9.38 15.03 -17.07
N GLY A 451 9.59 15.28 -15.77
CA GLY A 451 9.42 16.60 -15.17
C GLY A 451 7.99 17.10 -15.02
N GLY A 452 6.98 16.31 -15.43
CA GLY A 452 5.56 16.62 -15.34
C GLY A 452 4.80 15.78 -14.31
N ASN A 453 3.46 15.83 -14.37
CA ASN A 453 2.57 15.12 -13.44
C ASN A 453 1.67 14.09 -14.13
N ASN A 454 1.69 13.99 -15.46
CA ASN A 454 0.86 13.04 -16.18
C ASN A 454 1.37 11.61 -15.97
N ILE A 455 0.45 10.69 -15.70
CA ILE A 455 0.73 9.26 -15.51
C ILE A 455 -0.25 8.47 -16.36
N GLU A 456 0.29 7.65 -17.25
CA GLU A 456 -0.48 6.66 -17.99
C GLU A 456 -0.09 5.24 -17.55
N ARG A 457 -1.00 4.28 -17.71
CA ARG A 457 -0.80 2.89 -17.28
C ARG A 457 -1.09 1.91 -18.39
N ILE A 458 -0.21 0.92 -18.51
CA ILE A 458 -0.41 -0.25 -19.39
C ILE A 458 -0.52 -1.47 -18.50
N PHE A 459 -1.63 -2.18 -18.61
CA PHE A 459 -1.92 -3.37 -17.80
C PHE A 459 -1.54 -4.62 -18.59
N ASN A 460 -0.75 -5.49 -17.99
CA ASN A 460 -0.59 -6.86 -18.45
C ASN A 460 -1.84 -7.69 -18.13
N PHE A 461 -1.98 -8.86 -18.75
CA PHE A 461 -3.07 -9.77 -18.43
C PHE A 461 -3.00 -10.20 -16.97
N LYS A 462 -4.16 -10.29 -16.36
CA LYS A 462 -4.27 -10.51 -14.92
C LYS A 462 -3.85 -11.91 -14.50
N TYR A 463 -4.18 -12.91 -15.32
CA TYR A 463 -3.96 -14.32 -15.00
C TYR A 463 -2.85 -14.93 -15.85
N PRO A 464 -2.03 -15.87 -15.31
CA PRO A 464 -0.94 -16.49 -16.05
C PRO A 464 -1.38 -17.17 -17.35
N TYR A 465 -2.54 -17.83 -17.38
CA TYR A 465 -3.06 -18.47 -18.59
C TYR A 465 -3.44 -17.48 -19.68
N GLU A 466 -4.02 -16.31 -19.31
CA GLU A 466 -4.29 -15.22 -20.26
C GLU A 466 -3.00 -14.59 -20.77
N TYR A 467 -2.03 -14.38 -19.88
CA TYR A 467 -0.72 -13.88 -20.22
C TYR A 467 -0.03 -14.77 -21.27
N ILE A 468 -0.08 -16.09 -21.08
CA ILE A 468 0.50 -17.06 -22.01
C ILE A 468 -0.25 -17.07 -23.34
N SER A 469 -1.57 -17.23 -23.32
CA SER A 469 -2.38 -17.42 -24.55
C SER A 469 -2.50 -16.17 -25.41
N ARG A 470 -2.30 -14.99 -24.81
CA ARG A 470 -2.47 -13.67 -25.46
C ARG A 470 -1.17 -12.86 -25.47
N PHE A 471 -0.04 -13.52 -25.46
CA PHE A 471 1.27 -12.85 -25.38
C PHE A 471 1.55 -11.93 -26.58
N SER A 472 1.06 -12.24 -27.77
CA SER A 472 1.16 -11.36 -28.95
C SER A 472 0.52 -10.00 -28.74
N GLU A 473 -0.69 -9.97 -28.14
CA GLU A 473 -1.38 -8.72 -27.81
C GLU A 473 -0.62 -7.89 -26.76
N LEU A 474 0.11 -8.55 -25.86
CA LEU A 474 0.95 -7.88 -24.87
C LEU A 474 2.08 -7.09 -25.54
N LYS A 475 2.70 -7.65 -26.59
CA LYS A 475 3.73 -6.97 -27.38
C LYS A 475 3.17 -5.66 -27.96
N GLU A 476 1.98 -5.72 -28.57
CA GLU A 476 1.30 -4.54 -29.12
C GLU A 476 1.00 -3.49 -28.04
N ARG A 477 0.58 -3.92 -26.84
CA ARG A 477 0.35 -2.99 -25.72
C ARG A 477 1.62 -2.24 -25.31
N LYS A 478 2.79 -2.89 -25.36
CA LYS A 478 4.07 -2.26 -24.99
C LYS A 478 4.48 -1.15 -25.95
N ASP A 479 3.99 -1.13 -27.19
CA ASP A 479 4.17 0.01 -28.10
C ASP A 479 3.58 1.31 -27.54
N GLY A 480 2.61 1.20 -26.64
CA GLY A 480 2.07 2.33 -25.89
C GLY A 480 3.13 3.07 -25.07
N ILE A 481 4.21 2.41 -24.66
CA ILE A 481 5.33 3.07 -23.95
C ILE A 481 6.03 4.06 -24.91
N LEU A 482 6.32 3.65 -26.15
CA LEU A 482 6.94 4.52 -27.15
C LEU A 482 6.04 5.72 -27.45
N LYS A 483 4.73 5.47 -27.67
CA LYS A 483 3.74 6.53 -27.93
C LYS A 483 3.64 7.54 -26.80
N PHE A 484 3.74 7.08 -25.54
CA PHE A 484 3.75 7.97 -24.38
C PHE A 484 4.96 8.91 -24.42
N TYR A 485 6.17 8.40 -24.67
CA TYR A 485 7.38 9.21 -24.72
C TYR A 485 7.52 10.02 -26.02
N GLU A 486 6.82 9.66 -27.09
CA GLU A 486 6.65 10.55 -28.25
C GLU A 486 5.81 11.78 -27.90
N LYS A 487 4.77 11.59 -27.07
CA LYS A 487 3.91 12.68 -26.59
C LYS A 487 4.59 13.54 -25.52
N TYR A 488 5.40 12.92 -24.67
CA TYR A 488 6.11 13.55 -23.55
C TYR A 488 7.60 13.25 -23.64
N PRO A 489 8.35 13.88 -24.54
CA PRO A 489 9.77 13.58 -24.69
C PRO A 489 10.54 13.94 -23.44
N ALA A 490 11.44 13.05 -23.02
CA ALA A 490 12.45 13.40 -22.05
C ALA A 490 13.40 14.39 -22.72
N ASP A 491 13.36 15.67 -22.35
CA ASP A 491 14.32 16.64 -22.85
C ASP A 491 15.74 16.16 -22.53
N ASN A 492 16.42 15.62 -23.53
CA ASN A 492 17.86 15.35 -23.51
C ASN A 492 18.58 16.69 -23.68
N LYS A 493 18.52 17.57 -22.67
CA LYS A 493 19.37 18.75 -22.55
C LYS A 493 19.88 18.90 -21.12
#